data_3fcaad279976286805cec25305d0e373
#
_entry.id   3fcaad279976286805cec25305d0e373
#
_cell.length_a   1.000
_cell.length_b   1.000
_cell.length_c   1.000
_cell.angle_alpha   90.00
_cell.angle_beta   90.00
_cell.angle_gamma   90.00
#
_symmetry.space_group_name_H-M   'P 1'
#
loop_
_entity.id
_entity.type
_entity.pdbx_description
1 polymer ?
#
loop_
_entity_poly.entity_id
_entity_poly.type
_entity_poly.pdbx_seq_one_letter_code
_entity_poly.pdbx_strand_id
1 'polypeptide(L)'
;ILDILTGIKTNGSNSGVDLSLQTLTGKGLVKEHIWKQIVETNFNAAKSNSGFILSKKFSEIPADERPKVVYLPAEISFDKLKAKETAYEFKYSFRNVIDKKHFNDIPTYISSMIKDAVFKNKELPAEISINKVCCEINQIFEELEIDAELIGLAEEGEKLPIFSNSAAKIFDINGLSSGEKQLFARALTLRMLRANNSIILVDEPEISLHPRWQQKILRVYERIGKNNQVIIATHSPHILSACGKESGFLLARENGQVKVYNHQQLNSVYGKPVSVVLMDFMGLKTLRSPEIELQFEDVRQMVRDKKTDSEPFKRKMAALIDVVGEIDEDMILLKMELARIASEKGGKNA
;
A
#
# COMPACT_ATOMS: atom_id res chain seq x y z
N ILE A 1 4.27 -9.57 -12.61
CA ILE A 1 5.19 -8.85 -11.70
C ILE A 1 6.06 -9.85 -10.94
N LEU A 2 5.48 -10.87 -10.29
CA LEU A 2 6.25 -11.86 -9.54
C LEU A 2 7.30 -12.57 -10.42
N ASP A 3 6.93 -12.99 -11.64
CA ASP A 3 7.84 -13.64 -12.58
C ASP A 3 8.92 -12.70 -13.12
N ILE A 4 8.62 -11.42 -13.27
CA ILE A 4 9.59 -10.39 -13.66
C ILE A 4 10.58 -10.11 -12.51
N LEU A 5 10.08 -10.00 -11.29
CA LEU A 5 10.88 -9.66 -10.12
C LEU A 5 11.68 -10.85 -9.57
N THR A 6 11.17 -12.06 -9.71
CA THR A 6 11.87 -13.28 -9.26
C THR A 6 12.67 -13.96 -10.37
N GLY A 7 12.53 -13.52 -11.62
CA GLY A 7 13.19 -14.16 -12.77
C GLY A 7 12.80 -15.61 -13.02
N ILE A 8 11.78 -16.11 -12.34
CA ILE A 8 11.34 -17.49 -12.41
C ILE A 8 10.25 -17.57 -13.46
N LYS A 9 10.61 -17.88 -14.71
CA LYS A 9 9.62 -18.32 -15.69
C LYS A 9 9.13 -19.71 -15.33
N THR A 10 7.84 -19.91 -15.32
CA THR A 10 7.17 -21.17 -15.05
C THR A 10 7.41 -22.24 -16.13
N ASN A 11 8.10 -21.90 -17.21
CA ASN A 11 8.44 -22.82 -18.29
C ASN A 11 9.94 -23.13 -18.30
N GLY A 12 10.32 -24.13 -17.55
CA GLY A 12 11.35 -25.16 -17.76
C GLY A 12 12.74 -24.84 -18.32
N SER A 13 13.22 -23.60 -18.45
CA SER A 13 14.59 -23.34 -18.89
C SER A 13 15.38 -22.52 -17.87
N ASN A 14 16.42 -23.14 -17.33
CA ASN A 14 17.30 -22.62 -16.27
C ASN A 14 18.16 -21.39 -16.64
N SER A 15 18.12 -20.90 -17.88
CA SER A 15 18.96 -19.79 -18.36
C SER A 15 18.38 -18.39 -18.16
N GLY A 16 17.10 -18.28 -17.77
CA GLY A 16 16.42 -16.99 -17.60
C GLY A 16 16.57 -16.36 -16.21
N VAL A 17 16.99 -17.14 -15.23
CA VAL A 17 17.04 -16.72 -13.80
C VAL A 17 18.18 -15.74 -13.56
N ASP A 18 19.33 -15.94 -14.18
CA ASP A 18 20.58 -15.24 -13.88
C ASP A 18 20.57 -13.76 -14.37
N LEU A 19 20.06 -13.49 -15.54
CA LEU A 19 20.07 -12.15 -16.16
C LEU A 19 19.07 -11.17 -15.52
N SER A 20 17.88 -11.63 -15.14
CA SER A 20 16.87 -10.77 -14.50
C SER A 20 17.24 -10.38 -13.08
N LEU A 21 17.98 -11.23 -12.42
CA LEU A 21 18.44 -11.11 -11.05
C LEU A 21 19.57 -10.07 -10.92
N GLN A 22 20.56 -10.12 -11.78
CA GLN A 22 21.62 -9.11 -11.87
C GLN A 22 21.04 -7.73 -12.22
N THR A 23 19.99 -7.68 -13.02
CA THR A 23 19.32 -6.42 -13.39
C THR A 23 18.59 -5.81 -12.20
N LEU A 24 17.97 -6.59 -11.32
CA LEU A 24 17.25 -6.09 -10.15
C LEU A 24 18.20 -5.61 -9.05
N THR A 25 19.27 -6.34 -8.78
CA THR A 25 20.31 -5.94 -7.82
C THR A 25 21.12 -4.74 -8.32
N GLY A 26 21.49 -4.71 -9.60
CA GLY A 26 22.19 -3.58 -10.23
C GLY A 26 21.38 -2.28 -10.26
N LYS A 27 20.05 -2.35 -10.15
CA LYS A 27 19.14 -1.19 -10.04
C LYS A 27 18.79 -0.83 -8.60
N GLY A 28 19.33 -1.51 -7.60
CA GLY A 28 19.05 -1.25 -6.19
C GLY A 28 17.63 -1.57 -5.74
N LEU A 29 16.87 -2.34 -6.52
CA LEU A 29 15.47 -2.68 -6.22
C LEU A 29 15.34 -3.73 -5.10
N VAL A 30 16.39 -4.53 -4.88
CA VAL A 30 16.42 -5.58 -3.85
C VAL A 30 17.64 -5.39 -2.96
N LYS A 31 17.47 -5.45 -1.65
CA LYS A 31 18.58 -5.38 -0.70
C LYS A 31 19.51 -6.57 -0.90
N GLU A 32 20.81 -6.30 -1.04
CA GLU A 32 21.83 -7.31 -1.39
C GLU A 32 21.84 -8.53 -0.47
N HIS A 33 21.68 -8.33 0.83
CA HIS A 33 21.72 -9.43 1.80
C HIS A 33 20.50 -10.37 1.67
N ILE A 34 19.29 -9.82 1.44
CA ILE A 34 18.07 -10.63 1.20
C ILE A 34 18.23 -11.38 -0.11
N TRP A 35 18.75 -10.68 -1.11
CA TRP A 35 19.02 -11.24 -2.42
C TRP A 35 20.01 -12.40 -2.37
N LYS A 36 21.13 -12.22 -1.68
CA LYS A 36 22.14 -13.26 -1.51
C LYS A 36 21.57 -14.52 -0.88
N GLN A 37 20.72 -14.39 0.14
CA GLN A 37 20.00 -15.53 0.73
C GLN A 37 19.08 -16.21 -0.27
N ILE A 38 18.33 -15.46 -1.09
CA ILE A 38 17.42 -16.01 -2.10
C ILE A 38 18.18 -16.74 -3.18
N VAL A 39 19.28 -16.17 -3.69
CA VAL A 39 20.12 -16.78 -4.74
C VAL A 39 20.82 -18.03 -4.23
N GLU A 40 21.44 -18.00 -3.06
CA GLU A 40 22.09 -19.19 -2.47
C GLU A 40 21.08 -20.32 -2.27
N THR A 41 19.85 -19.98 -1.89
CA THR A 41 18.77 -20.95 -1.70
C THR A 41 18.31 -21.58 -3.02
N ASN A 42 18.12 -20.78 -4.06
CA ASN A 42 17.64 -21.26 -5.38
C ASN A 42 18.74 -21.98 -6.17
N PHE A 43 19.98 -21.50 -6.10
CA PHE A 43 21.08 -22.06 -6.87
C PHE A 43 21.44 -23.47 -6.41
N ASN A 44 21.36 -23.73 -5.12
CA ASN A 44 21.58 -25.05 -4.57
C ASN A 44 20.43 -26.03 -4.83
N ALA A 45 19.20 -25.51 -5.02
CA ALA A 45 18.03 -26.31 -5.41
C ALA A 45 18.04 -26.70 -6.90
N ALA A 46 18.63 -25.87 -7.78
CA ALA A 46 18.70 -26.11 -9.23
C ALA A 46 19.71 -27.19 -9.63
N LYS A 47 20.64 -27.57 -8.77
CA LYS A 47 21.69 -28.58 -9.04
C LYS A 47 21.25 -30.03 -8.82
N SER A 48 20.07 -30.28 -8.29
CA SER A 48 19.58 -31.65 -8.07
C SER A 48 18.47 -32.02 -9.04
N ASN A 49 18.66 -33.07 -9.82
CA ASN A 49 17.67 -33.62 -10.75
C ASN A 49 16.47 -34.33 -10.08
N SER A 50 16.32 -34.23 -8.77
CA SER A 50 15.30 -34.96 -8.01
C SER A 50 14.54 -34.10 -6.99
N GLY A 51 13.86 -33.07 -7.45
CA GLY A 51 13.02 -32.25 -6.59
C GLY A 51 13.77 -31.25 -5.69
N PHE A 52 13.07 -30.33 -5.06
CA PHE A 52 13.63 -29.32 -4.15
C PHE A 52 14.38 -29.95 -2.97
N ILE A 53 15.66 -30.22 -3.12
CA ILE A 53 16.55 -30.50 -2.00
C ILE A 53 17.11 -29.14 -1.56
N LEU A 54 16.57 -28.61 -0.48
CA LEU A 54 17.14 -27.47 0.21
C LEU A 54 18.58 -27.79 0.61
N SER A 55 19.53 -26.88 0.42
CA SER A 55 20.91 -27.08 0.90
C SER A 55 20.87 -27.41 2.40
N LYS A 56 21.79 -28.24 2.87
CA LYS A 56 21.87 -28.61 4.29
C LYS A 56 21.84 -27.38 5.20
N LYS A 57 22.50 -26.31 4.79
CA LYS A 57 22.58 -25.04 5.50
C LYS A 57 21.21 -24.32 5.58
N PHE A 58 20.37 -24.40 4.54
CA PHE A 58 19.03 -23.83 4.55
C PHE A 58 18.06 -24.66 5.39
N SER A 59 18.20 -25.97 5.42
CA SER A 59 17.37 -26.85 6.26
C SER A 59 17.63 -26.68 7.76
N GLU A 60 18.78 -26.14 8.13
CA GLU A 60 19.14 -25.82 9.51
C GLU A 60 18.47 -24.55 10.03
N ILE A 61 18.03 -23.65 9.13
CA ILE A 61 17.31 -22.44 9.53
C ILE A 61 15.90 -22.82 9.95
N PRO A 62 15.39 -22.34 11.10
CA PRO A 62 14.00 -22.53 11.49
C PRO A 62 13.02 -22.10 10.39
N ALA A 63 11.96 -22.86 10.17
CA ALA A 63 11.04 -22.62 9.04
C ALA A 63 10.38 -21.24 9.04
N ASP A 64 10.23 -20.62 10.21
CA ASP A 64 9.69 -19.28 10.41
C ASP A 64 10.69 -18.16 10.12
N GLU A 65 12.00 -18.45 10.14
CA GLU A 65 13.07 -17.50 9.82
C GLU A 65 13.54 -17.61 8.36
N ARG A 66 13.13 -18.66 7.65
CA ARG A 66 13.53 -18.86 6.25
C ARG A 66 12.98 -17.77 5.36
N PRO A 67 13.82 -17.23 4.42
CA PRO A 67 13.39 -16.21 3.48
C PRO A 67 12.24 -16.69 2.58
N LYS A 68 11.37 -15.75 2.22
CA LYS A 68 10.20 -16.00 1.36
C LYS A 68 10.04 -14.86 0.36
N VAL A 69 9.36 -15.14 -0.72
CA VAL A 69 8.78 -14.14 -1.60
C VAL A 69 7.27 -14.24 -1.46
N VAL A 70 6.65 -13.13 -1.05
CA VAL A 70 5.19 -13.04 -0.85
C VAL A 70 4.64 -11.99 -1.80
N TYR A 71 3.65 -12.36 -2.59
CA TYR A 71 2.94 -11.44 -3.47
C TYR A 71 1.50 -11.28 -3.00
N LEU A 72 1.14 -10.03 -2.72
CA LEU A 72 -0.19 -9.57 -2.35
C LEU A 72 -0.81 -8.87 -3.56
N PRO A 73 -1.72 -9.50 -4.30
CA PRO A 73 -2.36 -8.90 -5.47
C PRO A 73 -3.29 -7.74 -5.09
N ALA A 74 -3.60 -6.89 -6.07
CA ALA A 74 -4.46 -5.72 -5.91
C ALA A 74 -5.84 -6.07 -5.38
N GLU A 75 -6.48 -7.06 -5.96
CA GLU A 75 -7.81 -7.51 -5.56
C GLU A 75 -7.77 -8.95 -5.06
N ILE A 76 -8.36 -9.15 -3.89
CA ILE A 76 -8.66 -10.48 -3.37
C ILE A 76 -10.12 -10.45 -2.91
N SER A 77 -10.96 -11.26 -3.57
CA SER A 77 -12.37 -11.38 -3.20
C SER A 77 -12.51 -12.09 -1.87
N PHE A 78 -13.48 -11.64 -1.08
CA PHE A 78 -13.88 -12.31 0.17
C PHE A 78 -15.20 -13.03 -0.02
N ASP A 79 -15.25 -14.26 0.51
CA ASP A 79 -16.53 -14.87 0.90
C ASP A 79 -16.82 -14.54 2.37
N LYS A 80 -17.95 -15.04 2.86
CA LYS A 80 -18.20 -15.07 4.29
C LYS A 80 -17.11 -15.92 4.97
N LEU A 81 -16.31 -15.28 5.80
CA LEU A 81 -15.22 -15.92 6.53
C LEU A 81 -15.78 -16.86 7.60
N LYS A 82 -15.18 -18.04 7.74
CA LYS A 82 -15.55 -19.08 8.70
C LYS A 82 -14.30 -19.63 9.37
N ALA A 83 -14.37 -19.92 10.66
CA ALA A 83 -13.33 -20.65 11.34
C ALA A 83 -13.49 -22.16 11.09
N LYS A 84 -12.38 -22.86 10.88
CA LYS A 84 -12.34 -24.31 10.76
C LYS A 84 -12.16 -24.94 12.14
N GLU A 85 -12.66 -26.16 12.31
CA GLU A 85 -12.45 -26.91 13.56
C GLU A 85 -10.99 -27.32 13.76
N THR A 86 -10.27 -27.54 12.65
CA THR A 86 -8.84 -27.91 12.67
C THR A 86 -7.96 -26.72 13.01
N ALA A 87 -6.91 -26.94 13.80
CA ALA A 87 -5.92 -25.91 14.08
C ALA A 87 -5.19 -25.47 12.80
N TYR A 88 -4.79 -24.20 12.77
CA TYR A 88 -3.93 -23.70 11.69
C TYR A 88 -2.52 -24.30 11.83
N GLU A 89 -2.03 -24.90 10.76
CA GLU A 89 -0.68 -25.43 10.67
C GLU A 89 0.16 -24.61 9.69
N PHE A 90 1.25 -24.03 10.17
CA PHE A 90 2.19 -23.31 9.31
C PHE A 90 2.94 -24.28 8.40
N LYS A 91 2.83 -24.07 7.08
CA LYS A 91 3.59 -24.79 6.07
C LYS A 91 4.52 -23.82 5.34
N TYR A 92 5.82 -24.09 5.40
CA TYR A 92 6.78 -23.28 4.69
C TYR A 92 6.62 -23.45 3.18
N SER A 93 6.56 -22.31 2.48
CA SER A 93 6.75 -22.22 1.04
C SER A 93 7.67 -21.03 0.74
N PHE A 94 8.59 -21.19 -0.19
CA PHE A 94 9.45 -20.10 -0.61
C PHE A 94 8.66 -19.02 -1.38
N ARG A 95 7.77 -19.43 -2.29
CA ARG A 95 6.91 -18.53 -3.07
C ARG A 95 5.47 -18.64 -2.57
N ASN A 96 4.92 -17.50 -2.23
CA ASN A 96 3.54 -17.39 -1.75
C ASN A 96 2.82 -16.33 -2.57
N VAL A 97 1.87 -16.74 -3.38
CA VAL A 97 0.90 -15.86 -4.03
C VAL A 97 -0.34 -15.89 -3.18
N ILE A 98 -0.69 -14.74 -2.62
CA ILE A 98 -1.82 -14.65 -1.72
C ILE A 98 -3.12 -14.68 -2.53
N ASP A 99 -4.02 -15.52 -2.09
CA ASP A 99 -5.32 -15.75 -2.68
C ASP A 99 -6.42 -15.80 -1.62
N LYS A 100 -7.65 -16.01 -2.05
CA LYS A 100 -8.83 -16.19 -1.21
C LYS A 100 -8.67 -17.27 -0.12
N LYS A 101 -7.92 -18.34 -0.40
CA LYS A 101 -7.70 -19.43 0.57
C LYS A 101 -6.93 -18.93 1.79
N HIS A 102 -5.90 -18.13 1.59
CA HIS A 102 -5.12 -17.54 2.67
C HIS A 102 -6.00 -16.67 3.57
N PHE A 103 -6.89 -15.86 2.97
CA PHE A 103 -7.81 -15.03 3.73
C PHE A 103 -8.84 -15.84 4.51
N ASN A 104 -9.35 -16.92 3.93
CA ASN A 104 -10.27 -17.83 4.60
C ASN A 104 -9.61 -18.59 5.77
N ASP A 105 -8.30 -18.68 5.84
CA ASP A 105 -7.58 -19.29 6.96
C ASP A 105 -7.36 -18.33 8.14
N ILE A 106 -7.57 -17.02 7.98
CA ILE A 106 -7.33 -16.01 9.02
C ILE A 106 -8.15 -16.25 10.30
N PRO A 107 -9.48 -16.50 10.26
CA PRO A 107 -10.24 -16.78 11.48
C PRO A 107 -9.69 -17.99 12.24
N THR A 108 -9.33 -19.06 11.51
CA THR A 108 -8.72 -20.26 12.08
C THR A 108 -7.35 -19.98 12.69
N TYR A 109 -6.55 -19.15 12.02
CA TYR A 109 -5.24 -18.73 12.53
C TYR A 109 -5.35 -17.95 13.84
N ILE A 110 -6.23 -16.94 13.92
CA ILE A 110 -6.46 -16.17 15.15
C ILE A 110 -6.95 -17.10 16.27
N SER A 111 -7.94 -17.96 15.99
CA SER A 111 -8.46 -18.94 16.93
C SER A 111 -7.36 -19.87 17.45
N SER A 112 -6.47 -20.34 16.59
CA SER A 112 -5.34 -21.18 16.99
C SER A 112 -4.33 -20.42 17.86
N MET A 113 -4.00 -19.16 17.53
CA MET A 113 -3.12 -18.33 18.34
C MET A 113 -3.66 -18.15 19.77
N ILE A 114 -4.95 -17.85 19.90
CA ILE A 114 -5.60 -17.66 21.19
C ILE A 114 -5.60 -18.96 22.01
N LYS A 115 -6.01 -20.07 21.37
CA LYS A 115 -6.00 -21.40 22.02
C LYS A 115 -4.60 -21.77 22.50
N ASP A 116 -3.58 -21.62 21.62
CA ASP A 116 -2.20 -21.92 21.96
C ASP A 116 -1.69 -21.07 23.13
N ALA A 117 -2.03 -19.77 23.15
CA ALA A 117 -1.65 -18.89 24.24
C ALA A 117 -2.26 -19.32 25.58
N VAL A 118 -3.54 -19.69 25.58
CA VAL A 118 -4.23 -20.20 26.80
C VAL A 118 -3.61 -21.53 27.26
N PHE A 119 -3.34 -22.47 26.33
CA PHE A 119 -2.75 -23.76 26.69
C PHE A 119 -1.31 -23.65 27.18
N LYS A 120 -0.50 -22.73 26.65
CA LYS A 120 0.88 -22.51 27.09
C LYS A 120 0.97 -21.86 28.46
N ASN A 121 0.02 -21.02 28.80
CA ASN A 121 0.00 -20.23 30.04
C ASN A 121 -1.05 -20.78 31.04
N LYS A 122 -1.02 -22.06 31.31
CA LYS A 122 -2.03 -22.75 32.19
C LYS A 122 -2.17 -22.17 33.59
N GLU A 123 -1.15 -21.49 34.10
CA GLU A 123 -1.15 -20.86 35.41
C GLU A 123 -1.80 -19.47 35.41
N LEU A 124 -2.06 -18.89 34.24
CA LEU A 124 -2.72 -17.58 34.11
C LEU A 124 -4.21 -17.75 33.78
N PRO A 125 -5.06 -16.82 34.26
CA PRO A 125 -6.43 -16.75 33.76
C PRO A 125 -6.49 -16.69 32.24
N ALA A 126 -7.39 -17.45 31.63
CA ALA A 126 -7.53 -17.52 30.16
C ALA A 126 -7.69 -16.13 29.53
N GLU A 127 -8.43 -15.25 30.21
CA GLU A 127 -8.66 -13.87 29.76
C GLU A 127 -7.36 -13.08 29.55
N ILE A 128 -6.36 -13.24 30.43
CA ILE A 128 -5.06 -12.57 30.29
C ILE A 128 -4.34 -13.03 29.03
N SER A 129 -4.38 -14.34 28.74
CA SER A 129 -3.76 -14.92 27.55
C SER A 129 -4.47 -14.49 26.26
N ILE A 130 -5.80 -14.40 26.29
CA ILE A 130 -6.61 -13.89 25.17
C ILE A 130 -6.28 -12.43 24.90
N ASN A 131 -6.33 -11.58 25.93
CA ASN A 131 -6.05 -10.16 25.82
C ASN A 131 -4.65 -9.90 25.28
N LYS A 132 -3.65 -10.68 25.68
CA LYS A 132 -2.29 -10.58 25.17
C LYS A 132 -2.24 -10.78 23.65
N VAL A 133 -2.88 -11.83 23.12
CA VAL A 133 -2.92 -12.12 21.68
C VAL A 133 -3.70 -11.02 20.94
N CYS A 134 -4.81 -10.57 21.48
CA CYS A 134 -5.59 -9.48 20.91
C CYS A 134 -4.77 -8.19 20.82
N CYS A 135 -4.08 -7.80 21.91
CA CYS A 135 -3.19 -6.65 21.90
C CYS A 135 -2.06 -6.77 20.88
N GLU A 136 -1.42 -7.94 20.75
CA GLU A 136 -0.37 -8.17 19.73
C GLU A 136 -0.87 -8.00 18.30
N ILE A 137 -2.12 -8.36 18.02
CA ILE A 137 -2.73 -8.17 16.70
C ILE A 137 -3.12 -6.70 16.51
N ASN A 138 -3.76 -6.07 17.48
CA ASN A 138 -4.22 -4.69 17.42
C ASN A 138 -3.05 -3.71 17.25
N GLN A 139 -1.90 -3.97 17.87
CA GLN A 139 -0.68 -3.16 17.72
C GLN A 139 -0.19 -3.05 16.26
N ILE A 140 -0.50 -4.02 15.40
CA ILE A 140 -0.15 -3.94 13.96
C ILE A 140 -0.86 -2.74 13.31
N PHE A 141 -2.06 -2.42 13.80
CA PHE A 141 -2.97 -1.43 13.22
C PHE A 141 -3.05 -0.12 14.03
N GLU A 142 -2.31 -0.02 15.14
CA GLU A 142 -2.37 1.12 16.07
C GLU A 142 -2.22 2.47 15.35
N GLU A 143 -1.26 2.59 14.42
CA GLU A 143 -1.03 3.85 13.69
C GLU A 143 -2.15 4.22 12.71
N LEU A 144 -2.96 3.26 12.30
CA LEU A 144 -4.06 3.50 11.37
C LEU A 144 -5.29 4.10 12.06
N GLU A 145 -5.35 4.04 13.40
CA GLU A 145 -6.50 4.53 14.18
C GLU A 145 -7.81 3.90 13.67
N ILE A 146 -7.79 2.58 13.46
CA ILE A 146 -8.98 1.82 13.02
C ILE A 146 -9.95 1.74 14.18
N ASP A 147 -11.23 2.01 13.92
CA ASP A 147 -12.30 1.94 14.93
C ASP A 147 -12.78 0.50 15.21
N ALA A 148 -11.96 -0.48 14.94
CA ALA A 148 -12.27 -1.89 15.16
C ALA A 148 -11.09 -2.56 15.86
N GLU A 149 -11.29 -2.99 17.10
CA GLU A 149 -10.29 -3.69 17.90
C GLU A 149 -10.71 -5.15 18.09
N LEU A 150 -9.80 -6.08 17.85
CA LEU A 150 -9.98 -7.48 18.17
C LEU A 150 -10.03 -7.64 19.68
N ILE A 151 -11.10 -8.26 20.20
CA ILE A 151 -11.32 -8.47 21.62
C ILE A 151 -11.35 -9.93 22.04
N GLY A 152 -11.44 -10.87 21.12
CA GLY A 152 -11.44 -12.30 21.41
C GLY A 152 -12.11 -13.14 20.34
N LEU A 153 -12.72 -14.24 20.79
CA LEU A 153 -13.49 -15.16 19.97
C LEU A 153 -14.95 -15.20 20.42
N ALA A 154 -15.87 -15.41 19.50
CA ALA A 154 -17.27 -15.63 19.82
C ALA A 154 -17.42 -16.80 20.80
N GLU A 155 -18.29 -16.65 21.79
CA GLU A 155 -18.54 -17.69 22.80
C GLU A 155 -19.28 -18.90 22.21
N GLU A 156 -20.16 -18.64 21.25
CA GLU A 156 -20.98 -19.67 20.60
C GLU A 156 -20.62 -19.83 19.11
N GLY A 157 -20.96 -20.98 18.55
CA GLY A 157 -20.81 -21.27 17.13
C GLY A 157 -19.37 -21.49 16.65
N GLU A 158 -19.03 -20.93 15.50
CA GLU A 158 -17.77 -21.19 14.77
C GLU A 158 -16.52 -20.56 15.44
N LYS A 159 -16.61 -20.02 16.66
CA LYS A 159 -15.47 -19.35 17.35
C LYS A 159 -14.77 -18.29 16.48
N LEU A 160 -15.56 -17.49 15.78
CA LEU A 160 -15.06 -16.42 14.94
C LEU A 160 -14.38 -15.31 15.79
N PRO A 161 -13.35 -14.66 15.26
CA PRO A 161 -12.79 -13.46 15.86
C PRO A 161 -13.86 -12.37 15.99
N ILE A 162 -13.97 -11.78 17.18
CA ILE A 162 -14.89 -10.69 17.48
C ILE A 162 -14.15 -9.41 17.74
N PHE A 163 -14.77 -8.32 17.30
CA PHE A 163 -14.26 -6.97 17.36
C PHE A 163 -15.22 -6.07 18.14
N SER A 164 -14.69 -5.05 18.76
CA SER A 164 -15.44 -3.95 19.36
C SER A 164 -15.04 -2.63 18.68
N ASN A 165 -15.96 -1.68 18.61
CA ASN A 165 -15.67 -0.33 18.14
C ASN A 165 -15.87 0.71 19.24
N SER A 166 -15.58 1.98 18.96
CA SER A 166 -15.72 3.12 19.90
C SER A 166 -17.14 3.29 20.45
N ALA A 167 -18.16 2.82 19.71
CA ALA A 167 -19.55 2.79 20.17
C ALA A 167 -19.88 1.56 21.04
N ALA A 168 -18.89 0.77 21.47
CA ALA A 168 -19.04 -0.48 22.21
C ALA A 168 -19.91 -1.54 21.49
N LYS A 169 -20.05 -1.44 20.17
CA LYS A 169 -20.74 -2.44 19.38
C LYS A 169 -19.81 -3.62 19.12
N ILE A 170 -20.27 -4.82 19.43
CA ILE A 170 -19.55 -6.07 19.20
C ILE A 170 -20.06 -6.72 17.90
N PHE A 171 -19.13 -7.19 17.08
CA PHE A 171 -19.41 -7.86 15.80
C PHE A 171 -18.29 -8.83 15.43
N ASP A 172 -18.56 -9.80 14.58
CA ASP A 172 -17.54 -10.73 14.10
C ASP A 172 -16.73 -10.14 12.94
N ILE A 173 -15.70 -10.85 12.50
CA ILE A 173 -14.80 -10.45 11.39
C ILE A 173 -15.56 -10.12 10.10
N ASN A 174 -16.76 -10.69 9.88
CA ASN A 174 -17.57 -10.40 8.72
C ASN A 174 -18.26 -9.03 8.80
N GLY A 175 -18.40 -8.47 10.00
CA GLY A 175 -18.95 -7.14 10.24
C GLY A 175 -17.98 -5.98 9.95
N LEU A 176 -16.68 -6.25 9.75
CA LEU A 176 -15.71 -5.25 9.34
C LEU A 176 -16.09 -4.64 7.98
N SER A 177 -15.78 -3.36 7.78
CA SER A 177 -15.89 -2.70 6.47
C SER A 177 -14.97 -3.35 5.44
N SER A 178 -15.19 -3.08 4.15
CA SER A 178 -14.33 -3.63 3.09
C SER A 178 -12.86 -3.23 3.25
N GLY A 179 -12.60 -1.97 3.60
CA GLY A 179 -11.24 -1.46 3.83
C GLY A 179 -10.58 -2.12 5.04
N GLU A 180 -11.29 -2.22 6.17
CA GLU A 180 -10.78 -2.93 7.35
C GLU A 180 -10.49 -4.40 7.05
N LYS A 181 -11.40 -5.10 6.36
CA LYS A 181 -11.16 -6.49 5.94
C LYS A 181 -9.90 -6.62 5.09
N GLN A 182 -9.70 -5.73 4.11
CA GLN A 182 -8.49 -5.74 3.28
C GLN A 182 -7.22 -5.55 4.12
N LEU A 183 -7.22 -4.57 5.03
CA LEU A 183 -6.09 -4.31 5.92
C LEU A 183 -5.77 -5.50 6.80
N PHE A 184 -6.79 -5.98 7.55
CA PHE A 184 -6.64 -7.13 8.45
C PHE A 184 -6.18 -8.36 7.67
N ALA A 185 -6.80 -8.65 6.52
CA ALA A 185 -6.49 -9.82 5.75
C ALA A 185 -5.04 -9.80 5.22
N ARG A 186 -4.60 -8.69 4.65
CA ARG A 186 -3.24 -8.55 4.11
C ARG A 186 -2.19 -8.64 5.21
N ALA A 187 -2.36 -7.89 6.30
CA ALA A 187 -1.41 -7.87 7.40
C ALA A 187 -1.34 -9.21 8.14
N LEU A 188 -2.49 -9.79 8.47
CA LEU A 188 -2.54 -11.08 9.18
C LEU A 188 -2.05 -12.24 8.30
N THR A 189 -2.25 -12.19 6.97
CA THR A 189 -1.67 -13.21 6.09
C THR A 189 -0.14 -13.17 6.12
N LEU A 190 0.48 -11.99 6.10
CA LEU A 190 1.94 -11.87 6.23
C LEU A 190 2.43 -12.41 7.58
N ARG A 191 1.70 -12.14 8.66
CA ARG A 191 2.01 -12.70 9.98
C ARG A 191 1.83 -14.21 10.02
N MET A 192 0.75 -14.73 9.45
CA MET A 192 0.44 -16.16 9.33
C MET A 192 1.52 -16.91 8.55
N LEU A 193 2.04 -16.30 7.49
CA LEU A 193 3.16 -16.83 6.71
C LEU A 193 4.52 -16.64 7.40
N ARG A 194 4.57 -15.98 8.56
CA ARG A 194 5.81 -15.68 9.26
C ARG A 194 6.86 -15.06 8.32
N ALA A 195 6.45 -13.95 7.67
CA ALA A 195 7.29 -13.26 6.69
C ALA A 195 8.47 -12.57 7.39
N ASN A 196 9.60 -13.30 7.51
CA ASN A 196 10.87 -12.78 8.00
C ASN A 196 11.95 -12.96 6.93
N ASN A 197 12.94 -12.07 6.89
CA ASN A 197 14.03 -12.10 5.89
C ASN A 197 13.49 -12.20 4.45
N SER A 198 12.36 -11.56 4.16
CA SER A 198 11.54 -11.85 2.99
C SER A 198 11.41 -10.64 2.08
N ILE A 199 11.07 -10.89 0.81
CA ILE A 199 10.61 -9.87 -0.13
C ILE A 199 9.09 -9.93 -0.18
N ILE A 200 8.45 -8.81 0.10
CA ILE A 200 7.00 -8.64 0.09
C ILE A 200 6.65 -7.72 -1.07
N LEU A 201 5.92 -8.24 -2.04
CA LEU A 201 5.44 -7.53 -3.21
C LEU A 201 3.97 -7.20 -2.98
N VAL A 202 3.61 -5.93 -2.99
CA VAL A 202 2.24 -5.48 -2.76
C VAL A 202 1.77 -4.71 -3.98
N ASP A 203 0.65 -5.14 -4.54
CA ASP A 203 0.02 -4.50 -5.69
C ASP A 203 -1.19 -3.70 -5.22
N GLU A 204 -1.21 -2.42 -5.57
CA GLU A 204 -2.27 -1.45 -5.28
C GLU A 204 -2.87 -1.59 -3.85
N PRO A 205 -2.05 -1.39 -2.80
CA PRO A 205 -2.55 -1.53 -1.43
C PRO A 205 -3.64 -0.51 -1.06
N GLU A 206 -3.78 0.55 -1.84
CA GLU A 206 -4.76 1.61 -1.66
C GLU A 206 -6.21 1.20 -1.95
N ILE A 207 -6.44 0.11 -2.68
CA ILE A 207 -7.80 -0.32 -3.04
C ILE A 207 -8.66 -0.49 -1.78
N SER A 208 -9.80 0.17 -1.78
CA SER A 208 -10.77 0.21 -0.66
C SER A 208 -10.26 0.89 0.61
N LEU A 209 -9.08 1.53 0.61
CA LEU A 209 -8.55 2.21 1.77
C LEU A 209 -8.90 3.71 1.79
N HIS A 210 -9.31 4.19 2.97
CA HIS A 210 -9.46 5.61 3.19
C HIS A 210 -8.11 6.34 3.02
N PRO A 211 -8.05 7.57 2.44
CA PRO A 211 -6.79 8.32 2.24
C PRO A 211 -5.91 8.44 3.49
N ARG A 212 -6.49 8.59 4.69
CA ARG A 212 -5.74 8.61 5.96
C ARG A 212 -4.96 7.31 6.20
N TRP A 213 -5.50 6.16 5.81
CA TRP A 213 -4.83 4.87 5.93
C TRP A 213 -3.77 4.69 4.85
N GLN A 214 -4.01 5.20 3.65
CA GLN A 214 -3.01 5.16 2.58
C GLN A 214 -1.70 5.85 2.97
N GLN A 215 -1.75 6.96 3.71
CA GLN A 215 -0.56 7.66 4.21
C GLN A 215 0.26 6.85 5.22
N LYS A 216 -0.38 5.92 5.93
CA LYS A 216 0.22 5.18 7.04
C LYS A 216 0.50 3.70 6.72
N ILE A 217 -0.04 3.18 5.61
CA ILE A 217 0.00 1.74 5.29
C ILE A 217 1.41 1.19 5.13
N LEU A 218 2.37 2.01 4.67
CA LEU A 218 3.77 1.61 4.54
C LEU A 218 4.33 1.14 5.88
N ARG A 219 4.04 1.87 6.96
CA ARG A 219 4.50 1.54 8.31
C ARG A 219 3.91 0.23 8.82
N VAL A 220 2.67 -0.08 8.44
CA VAL A 220 2.05 -1.38 8.78
C VAL A 220 2.85 -2.52 8.16
N TYR A 221 3.18 -2.43 6.87
CA TYR A 221 3.97 -3.47 6.22
C TYR A 221 5.40 -3.58 6.78
N GLU A 222 6.03 -2.46 7.15
CA GLU A 222 7.37 -2.44 7.72
C GLU A 222 7.44 -3.09 9.12
N ARG A 223 6.35 -3.05 9.88
CA ARG A 223 6.26 -3.66 11.22
C ARG A 223 5.98 -5.15 11.21
N ILE A 224 5.54 -5.71 10.08
CA ILE A 224 5.22 -7.14 10.00
C ILE A 224 6.49 -7.94 9.73
N GLY A 225 6.86 -8.78 10.70
CA GLY A 225 8.06 -9.59 10.63
C GLY A 225 9.35 -8.80 10.82
N LYS A 226 10.48 -9.45 10.53
CA LYS A 226 11.81 -8.87 10.72
C LYS A 226 12.60 -8.91 9.42
N ASN A 227 13.37 -7.84 9.19
CA ASN A 227 14.34 -7.77 8.09
C ASN A 227 13.72 -8.05 6.70
N ASN A 228 12.53 -7.49 6.44
CA ASN A 228 11.83 -7.61 5.18
C ASN A 228 12.16 -6.44 4.25
N GLN A 229 12.08 -6.68 2.95
CA GLN A 229 11.99 -5.64 1.93
C GLN A 229 10.59 -5.62 1.35
N VAL A 230 9.91 -4.47 1.46
CA VAL A 230 8.58 -4.26 0.88
C VAL A 230 8.72 -3.48 -0.42
N ILE A 231 8.16 -4.00 -1.50
CA ILE A 231 8.11 -3.37 -2.82
C ILE A 231 6.63 -3.19 -3.16
N ILE A 232 6.22 -1.96 -3.38
CA ILE A 232 4.83 -1.59 -3.62
C ILE A 232 4.66 -1.00 -5.01
N ALA A 233 3.70 -1.53 -5.77
CA ALA A 233 3.18 -0.89 -6.96
C ALA A 233 1.92 -0.12 -6.56
N THR A 234 1.85 1.18 -6.85
CA THR A 234 0.75 2.04 -6.40
C THR A 234 0.45 3.15 -7.39
N HIS A 235 -0.81 3.54 -7.45
CA HIS A 235 -1.29 4.76 -8.10
C HIS A 235 -1.71 5.83 -7.07
N SER A 236 -1.50 5.58 -5.76
CA SER A 236 -1.87 6.53 -4.71
C SER A 236 -0.82 7.62 -4.51
N PRO A 237 -1.17 8.91 -4.69
CA PRO A 237 -0.29 10.01 -4.33
C PRO A 237 -0.03 10.09 -2.82
N HIS A 238 -0.94 9.57 -1.99
CA HIS A 238 -0.79 9.51 -0.54
C HIS A 238 0.31 8.53 -0.12
N ILE A 239 0.34 7.34 -0.74
CA ILE A 239 1.40 6.35 -0.50
C ILE A 239 2.74 6.89 -1.00
N LEU A 240 2.77 7.50 -2.19
CA LEU A 240 3.98 8.09 -2.75
C LEU A 240 4.54 9.21 -1.85
N SER A 241 3.69 10.09 -1.32
CA SER A 241 4.13 11.18 -0.43
C SER A 241 4.70 10.67 0.91
N ALA A 242 4.30 9.48 1.34
CA ALA A 242 4.80 8.81 2.54
C ALA A 242 6.04 7.93 2.29
N CYS A 243 6.39 7.67 1.03
CA CYS A 243 7.52 6.84 0.63
C CYS A 243 8.84 7.53 0.99
N GLY A 244 9.81 6.78 1.52
CA GLY A 244 11.13 7.31 1.89
C GLY A 244 11.83 8.01 0.72
N LYS A 245 12.68 8.99 1.05
CA LYS A 245 13.32 9.89 0.08
C LYS A 245 14.04 9.19 -1.09
N GLU A 246 14.59 8.01 -0.83
CA GLU A 246 15.39 7.25 -1.82
C GLU A 246 14.66 5.99 -2.33
N SER A 247 13.38 5.83 -1.97
CA SER A 247 12.65 4.57 -2.19
C SER A 247 11.66 4.62 -3.36
N GLY A 248 11.46 5.78 -3.99
CA GLY A 248 10.49 5.95 -5.07
C GLY A 248 11.08 5.68 -6.46
N PHE A 249 10.29 4.99 -7.29
CA PHE A 249 10.57 4.78 -8.72
C PHE A 249 9.32 5.15 -9.52
N LEU A 250 9.51 5.87 -10.63
CA LEU A 250 8.45 6.16 -11.58
C LEU A 250 8.62 5.28 -12.81
N LEU A 251 7.57 4.57 -13.18
CA LEU A 251 7.48 3.84 -14.44
C LEU A 251 6.70 4.67 -15.44
N ALA A 252 7.35 5.16 -16.48
CA ALA A 252 6.71 5.93 -17.54
C ALA A 252 6.78 5.17 -18.87
N ARG A 253 5.75 5.33 -19.71
CA ARG A 253 5.75 4.79 -21.06
C ARG A 253 6.12 5.88 -22.06
N GLU A 254 7.28 5.77 -22.68
CA GLU A 254 7.78 6.69 -23.68
C GLU A 254 8.13 5.95 -24.96
N ASN A 255 7.60 6.42 -26.09
CA ASN A 255 7.83 5.82 -27.41
C ASN A 255 7.57 4.31 -27.45
N GLY A 256 6.54 3.84 -26.74
CA GLY A 256 6.16 2.42 -26.67
C GLY A 256 7.02 1.57 -25.73
N GLN A 257 8.05 2.12 -25.10
CA GLN A 257 8.94 1.45 -24.14
C GLN A 257 8.68 1.94 -22.72
N VAL A 258 8.84 1.03 -21.73
CA VAL A 258 8.78 1.39 -20.32
C VAL A 258 10.16 1.90 -19.88
N LYS A 259 10.19 3.13 -19.39
CA LYS A 259 11.36 3.73 -18.74
C LYS A 259 11.17 3.77 -17.25
N VAL A 260 12.26 3.59 -16.50
CA VAL A 260 12.29 3.63 -15.04
C VAL A 260 13.11 4.84 -14.62
N TYR A 261 12.48 5.74 -13.88
CA TYR A 261 13.13 6.89 -13.27
C TYR A 261 13.29 6.64 -11.78
N ASN A 262 14.49 6.81 -11.26
CA ASN A 262 14.80 6.66 -9.84
C ASN A 262 14.80 8.02 -9.12
N HIS A 263 14.99 8.02 -7.80
CA HIS A 263 15.02 9.22 -6.96
C HIS A 263 16.09 10.25 -7.34
N GLN A 264 17.18 9.87 -8.03
CA GLN A 264 18.22 10.79 -8.49
C GLN A 264 17.77 11.57 -9.74
N GLN A 265 16.90 10.99 -10.53
CA GLN A 265 16.34 11.58 -11.76
C GLN A 265 15.04 12.34 -11.51
N LEU A 266 14.38 12.05 -10.39
CA LEU A 266 13.14 12.68 -9.96
C LEU A 266 13.41 13.51 -8.70
N ASN A 267 12.77 14.66 -8.58
CA ASN A 267 12.71 15.34 -7.28
C ASN A 267 12.01 14.41 -6.26
N SER A 268 12.54 14.34 -5.03
CA SER A 268 11.94 13.49 -4.00
C SER A 268 10.44 13.80 -3.81
N VAL A 269 9.62 12.75 -3.77
CA VAL A 269 8.18 12.83 -3.45
C VAL A 269 7.91 12.91 -1.95
N TYR A 270 8.88 12.49 -1.13
CA TYR A 270 8.74 12.41 0.33
C TYR A 270 8.37 13.76 0.94
N GLY A 271 7.30 13.76 1.72
CA GLY A 271 6.80 14.95 2.41
C GLY A 271 6.20 16.03 1.50
N LYS A 272 6.03 15.77 0.20
CA LYS A 272 5.37 16.70 -0.72
C LYS A 272 3.85 16.67 -0.50
N PRO A 273 3.17 17.83 -0.64
CA PRO A 273 1.71 17.85 -0.71
C PRO A 273 1.20 16.95 -1.84
N VAL A 274 0.05 16.33 -1.63
CA VAL A 274 -0.58 15.44 -2.62
C VAL A 274 -0.79 16.12 -3.97
N SER A 275 -1.14 17.40 -3.98
CA SER A 275 -1.28 18.20 -5.20
C SER A 275 0.00 18.24 -6.03
N VAL A 276 1.15 18.42 -5.39
CA VAL A 276 2.47 18.42 -6.05
C VAL A 276 2.79 17.03 -6.59
N VAL A 277 2.49 15.96 -5.83
CA VAL A 277 2.70 14.59 -6.30
C VAL A 277 1.85 14.30 -7.54
N LEU A 278 0.59 14.71 -7.54
CA LEU A 278 -0.32 14.54 -8.68
C LEU A 278 0.18 15.27 -9.93
N MET A 279 0.64 16.51 -9.79
CA MET A 279 1.07 17.32 -10.94
C MET A 279 2.47 16.94 -11.43
N ASP A 280 3.46 16.91 -10.53
CA ASP A 280 4.88 16.78 -10.91
C ASP A 280 5.30 15.33 -11.21
N PHE A 281 4.64 14.35 -10.55
CA PHE A 281 5.04 12.94 -10.66
C PHE A 281 4.01 12.10 -11.42
N MET A 282 2.72 12.34 -11.21
CA MET A 282 1.66 11.57 -11.87
C MET A 282 1.19 12.23 -13.17
N GLY A 283 1.71 13.44 -13.49
CA GLY A 283 1.50 14.10 -14.77
C GLY A 283 0.10 14.69 -14.96
N LEU A 284 -0.64 14.94 -13.88
CA LEU A 284 -1.90 15.67 -13.98
C LEU A 284 -1.63 17.12 -14.44
N LYS A 285 -2.38 17.58 -15.41
CA LYS A 285 -2.28 18.95 -15.92
C LYS A 285 -3.04 19.94 -15.06
N THR A 286 -4.08 19.49 -14.40
CA THR A 286 -4.92 20.29 -13.51
C THR A 286 -5.45 19.44 -12.36
N LEU A 287 -5.71 20.08 -11.22
CA LEU A 287 -6.35 19.48 -10.05
C LEU A 287 -7.87 19.71 -10.02
N ARG A 288 -8.38 20.47 -10.99
CA ARG A 288 -9.80 20.81 -11.14
C ARG A 288 -10.46 19.92 -12.18
N SER A 289 -11.79 19.92 -12.21
CA SER A 289 -12.49 19.34 -13.36
C SER A 289 -12.11 20.08 -14.63
N PRO A 290 -11.97 19.37 -15.76
CA PRO A 290 -11.59 20.00 -17.03
C PRO A 290 -12.50 21.17 -17.45
N GLU A 291 -13.77 21.10 -17.09
CA GLU A 291 -14.76 22.15 -17.40
C GLU A 291 -14.48 23.46 -16.65
N ILE A 292 -14.13 23.35 -15.37
CA ILE A 292 -13.80 24.53 -14.55
C ILE A 292 -12.45 25.11 -14.96
N GLU A 293 -11.48 24.25 -15.29
CA GLU A 293 -10.20 24.72 -15.80
C GLU A 293 -10.33 25.50 -17.11
N LEU A 294 -11.17 25.04 -18.04
CA LEU A 294 -11.47 25.77 -19.26
C LEU A 294 -12.12 27.14 -18.99
N GLN A 295 -13.01 27.23 -17.99
CA GLN A 295 -13.60 28.51 -17.60
C GLN A 295 -12.55 29.46 -17.02
N PHE A 296 -11.65 28.99 -16.19
CA PHE A 296 -10.52 29.79 -15.70
C PHE A 296 -9.63 30.25 -16.84
N GLU A 297 -9.28 29.35 -17.78
CA GLU A 297 -8.45 29.70 -18.92
C GLU A 297 -9.10 30.75 -19.82
N ASP A 298 -10.40 30.64 -20.06
CA ASP A 298 -11.19 31.66 -20.77
C ASP A 298 -11.12 33.03 -20.09
N VAL A 299 -11.31 33.07 -18.77
CA VAL A 299 -11.26 34.34 -18.02
C VAL A 299 -9.83 34.89 -18.01
N ARG A 300 -8.81 34.05 -17.79
CA ARG A 300 -7.38 34.43 -17.88
C ARG A 300 -7.04 34.98 -19.28
N GLN A 301 -7.58 34.37 -20.34
CA GLN A 301 -7.39 34.89 -21.71
C GLN A 301 -8.02 36.27 -21.89
N MET A 302 -9.22 36.49 -21.36
CA MET A 302 -9.85 37.80 -21.43
C MET A 302 -9.07 38.87 -20.63
N VAL A 303 -8.42 38.50 -19.53
CA VAL A 303 -7.51 39.39 -18.79
C VAL A 303 -6.28 39.74 -19.65
N ARG A 304 -5.64 38.75 -20.29
CA ARG A 304 -4.52 38.98 -21.22
C ARG A 304 -4.90 39.86 -22.39
N ASP A 305 -6.14 39.71 -22.92
CA ASP A 305 -6.69 40.53 -24.01
C ASP A 305 -7.14 41.93 -23.57
N LYS A 306 -6.99 42.24 -22.27
CA LYS A 306 -7.44 43.54 -21.69
C LYS A 306 -8.95 43.80 -21.83
N LYS A 307 -9.77 42.74 -21.86
CA LYS A 307 -11.24 42.79 -21.99
C LYS A 307 -11.97 42.78 -20.63
N THR A 308 -11.30 43.20 -19.57
CA THR A 308 -11.76 43.08 -18.16
C THR A 308 -13.02 43.94 -17.86
N ASP A 309 -13.29 44.98 -18.63
CA ASP A 309 -14.45 45.85 -18.45
C ASP A 309 -15.70 45.38 -19.21
N SER A 310 -15.58 44.30 -20.02
CA SER A 310 -16.65 43.78 -20.86
C SER A 310 -17.73 43.02 -20.09
N GLU A 311 -18.98 43.10 -20.52
CA GLU A 311 -20.08 42.33 -19.92
C GLU A 311 -19.89 40.81 -19.98
N PRO A 312 -19.34 40.22 -21.07
CA PRO A 312 -18.98 38.78 -21.07
C PRO A 312 -17.98 38.41 -19.98
N PHE A 313 -16.96 39.27 -19.71
CA PHE A 313 -15.99 39.02 -18.64
C PHE A 313 -16.66 39.01 -17.26
N LYS A 314 -17.45 40.05 -16.96
CA LYS A 314 -18.17 40.14 -15.68
C LYS A 314 -19.06 38.93 -15.44
N ARG A 315 -19.78 38.47 -16.47
CA ARG A 315 -20.67 37.31 -16.38
C ARG A 315 -19.87 36.03 -16.12
N LYS A 316 -18.78 35.78 -16.85
CA LYS A 316 -17.93 34.59 -16.66
C LYS A 316 -17.26 34.62 -15.28
N MET A 317 -16.78 35.77 -14.83
CA MET A 317 -16.20 35.95 -13.51
C MET A 317 -17.21 35.68 -12.40
N ALA A 318 -18.42 36.17 -12.50
CA ALA A 318 -19.51 35.92 -11.56
C ALA A 318 -19.86 34.40 -11.51
N ALA A 319 -19.95 33.74 -12.67
CA ALA A 319 -20.24 32.34 -12.76
C ALA A 319 -19.12 31.49 -12.11
N LEU A 320 -17.83 31.83 -12.29
CA LEU A 320 -16.73 31.17 -11.62
C LEU A 320 -16.79 31.36 -10.10
N ILE A 321 -17.05 32.56 -9.62
CA ILE A 321 -17.18 32.85 -8.18
C ILE A 321 -18.32 32.03 -7.56
N ASP A 322 -19.44 31.88 -8.26
CA ASP A 322 -20.59 31.09 -7.80
C ASP A 322 -20.23 29.61 -7.62
N VAL A 323 -19.37 29.07 -8.49
CA VAL A 323 -18.97 27.63 -8.46
C VAL A 323 -17.83 27.38 -7.47
N VAL A 324 -16.76 28.18 -7.51
CA VAL A 324 -15.52 27.88 -6.74
C VAL A 324 -15.42 28.68 -5.44
N GLY A 325 -16.20 29.74 -5.29
CA GLY A 325 -16.15 30.68 -4.16
C GLY A 325 -15.07 31.74 -4.29
N GLU A 326 -15.21 32.79 -3.48
CA GLU A 326 -14.32 33.96 -3.52
C GLU A 326 -12.92 33.71 -2.94
N ILE A 327 -12.79 32.72 -2.04
CA ILE A 327 -11.56 32.42 -1.31
C ILE A 327 -10.74 31.31 -1.98
N ASP A 328 -11.17 30.83 -3.15
CA ASP A 328 -10.40 29.89 -3.95
C ASP A 328 -9.04 30.48 -4.37
N GLU A 329 -7.96 29.70 -4.31
CA GLU A 329 -6.59 30.18 -4.55
C GLU A 329 -6.40 30.81 -5.92
N ASP A 330 -6.90 30.17 -6.99
CA ASP A 330 -6.82 30.70 -8.35
C ASP A 330 -7.69 31.95 -8.52
N MET A 331 -8.82 31.98 -7.83
CA MET A 331 -9.71 33.17 -7.83
C MET A 331 -9.03 34.35 -7.12
N ILE A 332 -8.32 34.10 -6.02
CA ILE A 332 -7.54 35.12 -5.32
C ILE A 332 -6.42 35.65 -6.23
N LEU A 333 -5.67 34.77 -6.87
CA LEU A 333 -4.59 35.13 -7.80
C LEU A 333 -5.15 35.98 -8.98
N LEU A 334 -6.29 35.58 -9.53
CA LEU A 334 -6.95 36.32 -10.62
C LEU A 334 -7.38 37.70 -10.17
N LYS A 335 -7.98 37.83 -8.96
CA LYS A 335 -8.36 39.15 -8.39
C LYS A 335 -7.14 40.05 -8.13
N MET A 336 -6.02 39.48 -7.66
CA MET A 336 -4.77 40.20 -7.48
C MET A 336 -4.21 40.71 -8.82
N GLU A 337 -4.26 39.90 -9.88
CA GLU A 337 -3.85 40.31 -11.21
C GLU A 337 -4.73 41.46 -11.75
N LEU A 338 -6.03 41.37 -11.57
CA LEU A 338 -6.96 42.44 -11.94
C LEU A 338 -6.70 43.75 -11.17
N ALA A 339 -6.43 43.69 -9.88
CA ALA A 339 -6.06 44.83 -9.06
C ALA A 339 -4.76 45.49 -9.54
N ARG A 340 -3.74 44.67 -9.90
CA ARG A 340 -2.48 45.17 -10.49
C ARG A 340 -2.72 45.91 -11.81
N ILE A 341 -3.53 45.36 -12.72
CA ILE A 341 -3.85 45.97 -14.00
C ILE A 341 -4.61 47.31 -13.80
N ALA A 342 -5.51 47.35 -12.82
CA ALA A 342 -6.24 48.59 -12.50
C ALA A 342 -5.29 49.70 -11.97
N SER A 343 -4.33 49.34 -11.11
CA SER A 343 -3.34 50.32 -10.60
C SER A 343 -2.41 50.85 -11.69
N GLU A 344 -1.99 50.00 -12.65
CA GLU A 344 -1.17 50.41 -13.80
C GLU A 344 -1.92 51.36 -14.74
N LYS A 345 -3.25 51.19 -14.90
CA LYS A 345 -4.10 52.13 -15.66
C LYS A 345 -4.24 53.47 -14.95
N GLY A 346 -4.40 53.46 -13.60
CA GLY A 346 -4.54 54.68 -12.79
C GLY A 346 -3.28 55.55 -12.73
N GLY A 347 -2.09 54.91 -12.69
CA GLY A 347 -0.79 55.62 -12.63
C GLY A 347 -0.32 56.21 -13.97
N LYS A 348 -0.98 55.94 -15.09
CA LYS A 348 -0.70 56.58 -16.40
C LYS A 348 -1.54 57.83 -16.67
N ASN A 349 -2.51 58.10 -15.81
CA ASN A 349 -3.42 59.25 -15.92
C ASN A 349 -3.17 60.31 -14.82
N ALA A 350 -2.12 60.17 -14.03
CA ALA A 350 -1.57 61.15 -13.10
C ALA A 350 -0.19 61.62 -13.60
#